data_ceb507fe04e7f37146332004c88c0e6b
#
_entry.id   ceb507fe04e7f37146332004c88c0e6b
#
_cell.length_a   1.000
_cell.length_b   1.000
_cell.length_c   1.000
_cell.angle_alpha   90.00
_cell.angle_beta   90.00
_cell.angle_gamma   90.00
#
_symmetry.space_group_name_H-M   'P 1'
#
loop_
_entity.id
_entity.type
_entity.pdbx_description
1 polymer ?
#
loop_
_entity_poly.entity_id
_entity_poly.type
_entity_poly.pdbx_seq_one_letter_code
_entity_poly.pdbx_strand_id
1 'polypeptide(L)'
;MNTFAKILRPVLAASLAAFLTTGCGLLRQTTYGDETETEETNHHYVMLIGSLGSTPEEGEIQSFTLHPVTMATEHTGTVSASSPSFMALGKDRRTLFVTNETERESTLSSYKLDPSSGELSLISKTYTIGEGPTYVATNGSYVVSANYAGGSISLTESDSKGVLAPVDWHIQIGDKGVSHPHSAYFTSDGSQLFATDLGLDKVLHFGIHTDTPPITLDANQITLPKGSGPRHIILSNNDEFAYVVCEFTPQVFVYRNEDGVLTEIQRISTHRTGKSGGHIALSHDGRFLYTSHRDGGQDAIIAFRVDKQSGRLTYLSTTPTGRHPRHFAISPDDRYLAVAQRDDSLVSFYKLDRQSGELTPMKKAIRTDRPVFLLWESFDN
;
A
#
# COMPACT_ATOMS: atom_id res chain seq x y z
N MET A 1 37.60 65.51 -11.57
CA MET A 1 38.18 66.28 -10.44
C MET A 1 38.30 65.28 -9.30
N ASN A 2 39.47 64.75 -9.14
CA ASN A 2 40.41 64.96 -8.02
C ASN A 2 39.89 64.34 -6.71
N THR A 3 40.60 63.58 -5.92
CA THR A 3 42.03 63.19 -5.87
C THR A 3 42.20 62.21 -4.74
N PHE A 4 43.04 61.12 -4.92
CA PHE A 4 44.06 60.56 -4.07
C PHE A 4 43.96 60.69 -2.52
N ALA A 5 44.18 59.61 -1.76
CA ALA A 5 45.50 59.31 -1.19
C ALA A 5 45.49 58.01 -0.39
N LYS A 6 46.44 57.20 -0.69
CA LYS A 6 47.32 56.22 -0.03
C LYS A 6 47.86 56.71 1.33
N ILE A 7 48.25 55.71 2.20
CA ILE A 7 49.46 55.60 3.03
C ILE A 7 49.28 54.39 3.98
N LEU A 8 49.96 53.33 3.87
CA LEU A 8 51.33 52.82 4.25
C LEU A 8 51.36 52.20 5.67
N ARG A 9 51.93 51.00 5.66
CA ARG A 9 52.33 50.13 6.79
C ARG A 9 53.44 50.81 7.69
N PRO A 10 53.74 50.22 8.90
CA PRO A 10 54.86 49.31 8.92
C PRO A 10 54.74 48.06 9.83
N VAL A 11 55.66 47.18 9.51
CA VAL A 11 56.22 45.96 10.09
C VAL A 11 56.93 46.22 11.40
N LEU A 12 56.89 45.30 12.36
CA LEU A 12 58.04 44.98 13.22
C LEU A 12 58.03 43.49 13.59
N ALA A 13 59.27 42.98 13.54
CA ALA A 13 59.63 41.58 13.68
C ALA A 13 60.29 41.29 15.04
N ALA A 14 60.55 39.99 15.22
CA ALA A 14 61.49 39.30 16.15
C ALA A 14 60.92 38.86 17.49
N SER A 15 61.20 37.69 18.03
CA SER A 15 62.37 36.82 17.93
C SER A 15 62.13 35.40 18.42
N LEU A 16 62.86 34.55 17.87
CA LEU A 16 63.34 33.20 18.06
C LEU A 16 63.52 32.71 19.52
N ALA A 17 63.01 31.48 19.81
CA ALA A 17 63.72 30.53 20.68
C ALA A 17 63.32 29.08 20.30
N ALA A 18 64.34 28.35 19.86
CA ALA A 18 64.32 26.95 19.53
C ALA A 18 64.38 26.07 20.78
N PHE A 19 63.58 24.98 20.81
CA PHE A 19 63.93 23.76 21.53
C PHE A 19 63.66 22.55 20.65
N LEU A 20 64.72 21.88 20.31
CA LEU A 20 64.74 20.58 19.65
C LEU A 20 64.43 19.50 20.71
N THR A 21 63.40 18.68 20.45
CA THR A 21 63.34 17.31 20.94
C THR A 21 62.85 16.42 19.82
N THR A 22 63.66 15.47 19.48
CA THR A 22 63.44 14.35 18.55
C THR A 22 62.38 13.45 19.08
N GLY A 23 61.31 13.26 18.28
CA GLY A 23 60.27 12.25 18.49
C GLY A 23 59.76 11.77 17.13
N CYS A 24 60.21 10.57 16.76
CA CYS A 24 59.75 9.85 15.59
C CYS A 24 58.26 9.52 15.78
N GLY A 25 57.38 10.22 15.12
CA GLY A 25 55.94 9.97 15.11
C GLY A 25 55.51 9.58 13.71
N LEU A 26 55.18 8.28 13.51
CA LEU A 26 54.56 7.75 12.31
C LEU A 26 53.31 8.57 11.96
N LEU A 27 53.29 9.11 10.77
CA LEU A 27 52.06 9.57 10.10
C LEU A 27 51.13 8.38 9.93
N ARG A 28 50.15 8.24 10.81
CA ARG A 28 48.96 7.42 10.54
C ARG A 28 48.16 8.13 9.46
N GLN A 29 48.22 7.61 8.25
CA GLN A 29 47.16 7.81 7.29
C GLN A 29 45.89 7.22 7.89
N THR A 30 44.96 8.07 8.34
CA THR A 30 43.57 7.67 8.58
C THR A 30 42.92 7.40 7.21
N THR A 31 42.96 6.14 6.78
CA THR A 31 42.01 5.64 5.80
C THR A 31 40.66 5.75 6.45
N TYR A 32 39.80 6.62 5.91
CA TYR A 32 38.35 6.54 6.13
C TYR A 32 37.89 5.22 5.52
N GLY A 33 37.90 4.17 6.33
CA GLY A 33 37.15 2.97 6.07
C GLY A 33 35.69 3.33 6.28
N ASP A 34 34.92 3.15 5.24
CA ASP A 34 33.47 3.12 5.29
C ASP A 34 33.10 1.86 6.09
N GLU A 35 33.17 1.95 7.41
CA GLU A 35 32.60 0.94 8.31
C GLU A 35 31.09 1.14 8.22
N THR A 36 30.45 0.45 7.28
CA THR A 36 29.03 0.15 7.37
C THR A 36 28.87 -0.72 8.61
N GLU A 37 28.63 -0.09 9.76
CA GLU A 37 28.03 -0.77 10.91
C GLU A 37 26.74 -1.42 10.39
N THR A 38 26.75 -2.74 10.24
CA THR A 38 25.54 -3.53 10.09
C THR A 38 24.85 -3.46 11.44
N GLU A 39 23.91 -2.51 11.60
CA GLU A 39 22.96 -2.57 12.70
C GLU A 39 22.29 -3.96 12.63
N GLU A 40 22.59 -4.83 13.60
CA GLU A 40 21.88 -6.07 13.76
C GLU A 40 20.42 -5.74 14.08
N THR A 41 19.55 -5.90 13.12
CA THR A 41 18.10 -5.75 13.32
C THR A 41 17.54 -7.09 13.75
N ASN A 42 16.75 -7.11 14.84
CA ASN A 42 16.08 -8.32 15.34
C ASN A 42 14.89 -8.73 14.45
N HIS A 43 14.69 -8.09 13.31
CA HIS A 43 13.59 -8.36 12.38
C HIS A 43 14.04 -8.18 10.94
N HIS A 44 13.29 -8.77 10.03
CA HIS A 44 13.41 -8.58 8.58
C HIS A 44 12.05 -8.24 7.98
N TYR A 45 12.06 -7.72 6.76
CA TYR A 45 10.85 -7.53 6.00
C TYR A 45 10.62 -8.70 5.05
N VAL A 46 9.35 -9.05 4.87
CA VAL A 46 8.88 -9.89 3.78
C VAL A 46 8.03 -9.04 2.84
N MET A 47 8.33 -9.10 1.55
CA MET A 47 7.53 -8.47 0.52
C MET A 47 7.01 -9.53 -0.44
N LEU A 48 5.70 -9.55 -0.65
CA LEU A 48 5.05 -10.34 -1.68
C LEU A 48 4.61 -9.43 -2.81
N ILE A 49 4.92 -9.84 -4.05
CA ILE A 49 4.57 -9.10 -5.26
C ILE A 49 3.64 -9.95 -6.10
N GLY A 50 2.39 -9.52 -6.26
CA GLY A 50 1.44 -10.09 -7.21
C GLY A 50 1.67 -9.50 -8.59
N SER A 51 1.87 -10.35 -9.59
CA SER A 51 2.17 -9.99 -10.96
C SER A 51 1.21 -10.63 -11.94
N LEU A 52 0.75 -9.85 -12.92
CA LEU A 52 -0.03 -10.38 -14.05
C LEU A 52 0.93 -10.95 -15.06
N GLY A 53 0.68 -12.16 -15.54
CA GLY A 53 1.37 -12.70 -16.70
C GLY A 53 0.90 -12.06 -18.02
N SER A 54 1.39 -12.58 -19.12
CA SER A 54 0.92 -12.19 -20.47
C SER A 54 -0.52 -12.64 -20.72
N THR A 55 -0.92 -13.75 -20.09
CA THR A 55 -2.30 -14.23 -20.00
C THR A 55 -2.76 -14.29 -18.53
N PRO A 56 -4.06 -14.35 -18.25
CA PRO A 56 -4.57 -14.46 -16.86
C PRO A 56 -4.01 -15.67 -16.10
N GLU A 57 -3.68 -16.75 -16.80
CA GLU A 57 -3.17 -18.00 -16.21
C GLU A 57 -1.68 -17.94 -15.84
N GLU A 58 -0.91 -17.02 -16.47
CA GLU A 58 0.54 -16.90 -16.31
C GLU A 58 0.96 -16.01 -15.14
N GLY A 59 0.03 -15.49 -14.37
CA GLY A 59 0.34 -14.67 -13.20
C GLY A 59 1.10 -15.44 -12.11
N GLU A 60 1.79 -14.69 -11.27
CA GLU A 60 2.62 -15.26 -10.19
C GLU A 60 2.64 -14.37 -8.96
N ILE A 61 3.01 -14.97 -7.82
CA ILE A 61 3.35 -14.26 -6.60
C ILE A 61 4.82 -14.55 -6.31
N GLN A 62 5.62 -13.50 -6.29
CA GLN A 62 7.04 -13.55 -5.92
C GLN A 62 7.23 -13.13 -4.48
N SER A 63 8.11 -13.83 -3.76
CA SER A 63 8.47 -13.57 -2.36
C SER A 63 9.90 -13.04 -2.28
N PHE A 64 10.08 -12.02 -1.44
CA PHE A 64 11.37 -11.41 -1.16
C PHE A 64 11.54 -11.18 0.33
N THR A 65 12.77 -11.37 0.84
CA THR A 65 13.19 -10.81 2.11
C THR A 65 13.95 -9.50 1.87
N LEU A 66 13.80 -8.54 2.79
CA LEU A 66 14.49 -7.25 2.72
C LEU A 66 15.07 -6.90 4.09
N HIS A 67 16.32 -6.43 4.08
CA HIS A 67 16.97 -5.92 5.28
C HIS A 67 16.40 -4.53 5.64
N PRO A 68 15.92 -4.28 6.87
CA PRO A 68 15.17 -3.07 7.21
C PRO A 68 15.96 -1.75 7.08
N VAL A 69 17.29 -1.80 7.19
CA VAL A 69 18.14 -0.62 7.11
C VAL A 69 18.77 -0.45 5.73
N THR A 70 19.43 -1.49 5.23
CA THR A 70 20.16 -1.43 3.95
C THR A 70 19.24 -1.62 2.75
N MET A 71 18.03 -2.12 2.97
CA MET A 71 17.10 -2.52 1.92
C MET A 71 17.68 -3.57 0.97
N ALA A 72 18.75 -4.31 1.40
CA ALA A 72 19.23 -5.47 0.65
C ALA A 72 18.07 -6.46 0.46
N THR A 73 17.84 -6.89 -0.77
CA THR A 73 16.73 -7.78 -1.13
C THR A 73 17.25 -9.12 -1.59
N GLU A 74 16.58 -10.18 -1.17
CA GLU A 74 16.80 -11.53 -1.64
C GLU A 74 15.48 -12.10 -2.16
N HIS A 75 15.46 -12.67 -3.36
CA HIS A 75 14.32 -13.40 -3.89
C HIS A 75 14.30 -14.80 -3.27
N THR A 76 13.21 -15.14 -2.60
CA THR A 76 13.10 -16.37 -1.79
C THR A 76 12.16 -17.41 -2.40
N GLY A 77 11.22 -17.00 -3.24
CA GLY A 77 10.30 -17.95 -3.86
C GLY A 77 9.37 -17.35 -4.89
N THR A 78 8.77 -18.22 -5.70
CA THR A 78 7.73 -17.87 -6.67
C THR A 78 6.68 -18.97 -6.72
N VAL A 79 5.41 -18.60 -6.68
CA VAL A 79 4.29 -19.51 -6.90
C VAL A 79 3.42 -19.00 -8.05
N SER A 80 2.96 -19.91 -8.91
CA SER A 80 2.00 -19.57 -9.97
C SER A 80 0.63 -19.28 -9.37
N ALA A 81 0.01 -18.19 -9.80
CA ALA A 81 -1.32 -17.78 -9.40
C ALA A 81 -2.01 -17.04 -10.55
N SER A 82 -3.23 -17.42 -10.89
CA SER A 82 -3.94 -16.80 -12.02
C SER A 82 -4.35 -15.37 -11.64
N SER A 83 -3.76 -14.37 -12.28
CA SER A 83 -4.06 -12.93 -12.06
C SER A 83 -4.20 -12.55 -10.57
N PRO A 84 -3.15 -12.69 -9.73
CA PRO A 84 -3.21 -12.39 -8.29
C PRO A 84 -3.25 -10.88 -8.05
N SER A 85 -4.41 -10.27 -8.28
CA SER A 85 -4.56 -8.82 -8.31
C SER A 85 -4.70 -8.17 -6.95
N PHE A 86 -5.07 -8.95 -5.91
CA PHE A 86 -5.14 -8.49 -4.53
C PHE A 86 -4.88 -9.61 -3.53
N MET A 87 -4.32 -9.25 -2.37
CA MET A 87 -4.00 -10.19 -1.30
C MET A 87 -4.37 -9.59 0.05
N ALA A 88 -4.76 -10.45 0.99
CA ALA A 88 -5.00 -10.09 2.38
C ALA A 88 -4.33 -11.09 3.32
N LEU A 89 -3.59 -10.60 4.31
CA LEU A 89 -2.98 -11.43 5.33
C LEU A 89 -3.99 -11.69 6.46
N GLY A 90 -4.10 -12.94 6.86
CA GLY A 90 -4.93 -13.33 8.00
C GLY A 90 -4.42 -12.74 9.32
N LYS A 91 -5.27 -12.69 10.34
CA LYS A 91 -4.91 -12.20 11.69
C LYS A 91 -3.77 -13.02 12.34
N ASP A 92 -3.59 -14.27 11.92
CA ASP A 92 -2.47 -15.14 12.33
C ASP A 92 -1.12 -14.72 11.73
N ARG A 93 -1.13 -13.82 10.74
CA ARG A 93 0.03 -13.36 9.97
C ARG A 93 0.80 -14.49 9.27
N ARG A 94 0.12 -15.63 9.01
CA ARG A 94 0.66 -16.84 8.38
C ARG A 94 -0.20 -17.39 7.26
N THR A 95 -1.47 -16.96 7.20
CA THR A 95 -2.40 -17.32 6.14
C THR A 95 -2.59 -16.14 5.20
N LEU A 96 -2.31 -16.33 3.92
CA LEU A 96 -2.50 -15.33 2.88
C LEU A 96 -3.70 -15.72 2.01
N PHE A 97 -4.63 -14.81 1.83
CA PHE A 97 -5.77 -14.94 0.91
C PHE A 97 -5.50 -14.13 -0.35
N VAL A 98 -5.80 -14.69 -1.52
CA VAL A 98 -5.43 -14.13 -2.82
C VAL A 98 -6.62 -14.22 -3.78
N THR A 99 -6.94 -13.12 -4.47
CA THR A 99 -7.86 -13.15 -5.60
C THR A 99 -7.18 -13.76 -6.83
N ASN A 100 -7.93 -14.59 -7.57
CA ASN A 100 -7.56 -14.98 -8.92
C ASN A 100 -8.54 -14.28 -9.87
N GLU A 101 -8.14 -13.07 -10.33
CA GLU A 101 -8.98 -12.16 -11.13
C GLU A 101 -9.07 -12.66 -12.57
N THR A 102 -9.98 -13.59 -12.81
CA THR A 102 -10.28 -14.14 -14.13
C THR A 102 -11.75 -13.90 -14.47
N GLU A 103 -12.06 -13.83 -15.78
CA GLU A 103 -13.46 -13.71 -16.22
C GLU A 103 -14.24 -15.02 -16.10
N ARG A 104 -13.54 -16.14 -16.10
CA ARG A 104 -14.11 -17.48 -15.95
C ARG A 104 -13.37 -18.19 -14.84
N GLU A 105 -14.08 -19.07 -14.12
CA GLU A 105 -13.50 -19.84 -13.01
C GLU A 105 -12.82 -18.94 -11.96
N SER A 106 -13.44 -17.79 -11.68
CA SER A 106 -12.98 -16.85 -10.66
C SER A 106 -12.91 -17.51 -9.29
N THR A 107 -11.76 -17.41 -8.65
CA THR A 107 -11.50 -18.11 -7.39
C THR A 107 -10.80 -17.22 -6.38
N LEU A 108 -10.90 -17.64 -5.11
CA LEU A 108 -9.98 -17.27 -4.04
C LEU A 108 -9.02 -18.42 -3.75
N SER A 109 -7.77 -18.13 -3.53
CA SER A 109 -6.78 -19.08 -3.03
C SER A 109 -6.33 -18.70 -1.63
N SER A 110 -6.02 -19.68 -0.80
CA SER A 110 -5.31 -19.48 0.46
C SER A 110 -3.96 -20.15 0.43
N TYR A 111 -2.96 -19.50 1.00
CA TYR A 111 -1.58 -19.97 1.09
C TYR A 111 -1.10 -19.89 2.54
N LYS A 112 -0.26 -20.85 2.92
CA LYS A 112 0.57 -20.74 4.12
C LYS A 112 1.78 -19.89 3.76
N LEU A 113 2.02 -18.83 4.53
CA LEU A 113 3.19 -17.98 4.47
C LEU A 113 4.22 -18.46 5.50
N ASP A 114 5.45 -18.68 5.06
CA ASP A 114 6.60 -18.84 5.96
C ASP A 114 7.11 -17.45 6.37
N PRO A 115 7.03 -17.06 7.66
CA PRO A 115 7.47 -15.74 8.09
C PRO A 115 8.97 -15.48 7.90
N SER A 116 9.81 -16.53 7.87
CA SER A 116 11.27 -16.37 7.78
C SER A 116 11.75 -16.09 6.36
N SER A 117 11.04 -16.60 5.36
CA SER A 117 11.43 -16.49 3.94
C SER A 117 10.40 -15.78 3.08
N GLY A 118 9.15 -15.69 3.52
CA GLY A 118 8.04 -15.26 2.70
C GLY A 118 7.54 -16.32 1.70
N GLU A 119 8.12 -17.53 1.71
CA GLU A 119 7.68 -18.61 0.82
C GLU A 119 6.22 -18.98 1.05
N LEU A 120 5.54 -19.28 -0.05
CA LEU A 120 4.12 -19.61 -0.06
C LEU A 120 3.88 -21.08 -0.41
N SER A 121 2.99 -21.72 0.34
CA SER A 121 2.48 -23.05 0.04
C SER A 121 0.96 -23.01 -0.08
N LEU A 122 0.41 -23.46 -1.20
CA LEU A 122 -1.05 -23.48 -1.42
C LEU A 122 -1.73 -24.37 -0.36
N ILE A 123 -2.76 -23.83 0.29
CA ILE A 123 -3.62 -24.55 1.24
C ILE A 123 -4.88 -25.02 0.53
N SER A 124 -5.65 -24.07 -0.02
CA SER A 124 -6.93 -24.38 -0.67
C SER A 124 -7.30 -23.35 -1.74
N LYS A 125 -8.31 -23.68 -2.53
CA LYS A 125 -8.91 -22.81 -3.53
C LYS A 125 -10.43 -23.03 -3.52
N THR A 126 -11.21 -21.93 -3.63
CA THR A 126 -12.67 -21.97 -3.73
C THR A 126 -13.17 -21.00 -4.81
N TYR A 127 -14.31 -21.30 -5.43
CA TYR A 127 -14.95 -20.40 -6.40
C TYR A 127 -15.63 -19.22 -5.68
N THR A 128 -15.56 -18.02 -6.28
CA THR A 128 -16.18 -16.81 -5.71
C THR A 128 -17.68 -16.68 -5.98
N ILE A 129 -18.26 -17.53 -6.86
CA ILE A 129 -19.61 -17.43 -7.42
C ILE A 129 -19.79 -16.16 -8.29
N GLY A 130 -19.11 -15.04 -7.95
CA GLY A 130 -19.03 -13.83 -8.78
C GLY A 130 -17.81 -13.85 -9.70
N GLU A 131 -17.85 -13.05 -10.78
CA GLU A 131 -16.76 -12.96 -11.77
C GLU A 131 -15.82 -11.80 -11.46
N GLY A 132 -14.52 -11.98 -11.77
CA GLY A 132 -13.48 -10.97 -11.67
C GLY A 132 -13.30 -10.41 -10.24
N PRO A 133 -12.89 -11.25 -9.25
CA PRO A 133 -12.62 -10.76 -7.90
C PRO A 133 -11.38 -9.87 -7.93
N THR A 134 -11.54 -8.57 -7.70
CA THR A 134 -10.48 -7.55 -7.71
C THR A 134 -9.95 -7.21 -6.33
N TYR A 135 -10.65 -7.62 -5.29
CA TYR A 135 -10.28 -7.31 -3.90
C TYR A 135 -10.66 -8.48 -2.98
N VAL A 136 -9.81 -8.75 -2.00
CA VAL A 136 -10.06 -9.68 -0.92
C VAL A 136 -9.77 -9.02 0.42
N ALA A 137 -10.63 -9.28 1.42
CA ALA A 137 -10.44 -8.84 2.79
C ALA A 137 -10.81 -9.97 3.76
N THR A 138 -10.28 -9.93 4.97
CA THR A 138 -10.63 -10.90 6.02
C THR A 138 -10.74 -10.24 7.39
N ASN A 139 -11.70 -10.70 8.21
CA ASN A 139 -11.77 -10.38 9.62
C ASN A 139 -11.22 -11.50 10.51
N GLY A 140 -10.61 -12.52 9.91
CA GLY A 140 -10.05 -13.70 10.58
C GLY A 140 -10.97 -14.92 10.57
N SER A 141 -12.29 -14.76 10.56
CA SER A 141 -13.29 -15.85 10.42
C SER A 141 -13.85 -15.92 9.01
N TYR A 142 -14.14 -14.77 8.44
CA TYR A 142 -14.67 -14.62 7.10
C TYR A 142 -13.67 -14.05 6.13
N VAL A 143 -13.74 -14.48 4.88
CA VAL A 143 -13.01 -13.94 3.74
C VAL A 143 -14.01 -13.41 2.74
N VAL A 144 -13.91 -12.15 2.38
CA VAL A 144 -14.83 -11.46 1.46
C VAL A 144 -14.10 -11.14 0.17
N SER A 145 -14.74 -11.35 -0.97
CA SER A 145 -14.28 -10.86 -2.28
C SER A 145 -15.26 -9.85 -2.87
N ALA A 146 -14.69 -8.77 -3.43
CA ALA A 146 -15.42 -7.86 -4.31
C ALA A 146 -15.25 -8.33 -5.76
N ASN A 147 -16.35 -8.74 -6.38
CA ASN A 147 -16.36 -9.34 -7.71
C ASN A 147 -16.75 -8.26 -8.73
N TYR A 148 -15.74 -7.61 -9.29
CA TYR A 148 -15.87 -6.45 -10.17
C TYR A 148 -16.72 -6.73 -11.41
N ALA A 149 -16.36 -7.78 -12.15
CA ALA A 149 -17.07 -8.13 -13.38
C ALA A 149 -18.46 -8.71 -13.11
N GLY A 150 -18.64 -9.38 -11.97
CA GLY A 150 -19.91 -9.99 -11.57
C GLY A 150 -20.91 -9.04 -10.92
N GLY A 151 -20.49 -7.85 -10.45
CA GLY A 151 -21.35 -6.88 -9.76
C GLY A 151 -21.81 -7.36 -8.39
N SER A 152 -20.99 -8.09 -7.65
CA SER A 152 -21.38 -8.79 -6.43
C SER A 152 -20.30 -8.81 -5.34
N ILE A 153 -20.70 -9.15 -4.14
CA ILE A 153 -19.84 -9.47 -3.00
C ILE A 153 -20.05 -10.93 -2.62
N SER A 154 -18.97 -11.67 -2.44
CA SER A 154 -19.03 -13.06 -1.93
C SER A 154 -18.33 -13.15 -0.58
N LEU A 155 -18.85 -14.02 0.29
CA LEU A 155 -18.28 -14.29 1.61
C LEU A 155 -18.14 -15.80 1.80
N THR A 156 -16.99 -16.22 2.29
CA THR A 156 -16.67 -17.59 2.66
C THR A 156 -16.03 -17.64 4.04
N GLU A 157 -16.15 -18.76 4.72
CA GLU A 157 -15.43 -19.02 5.97
C GLU A 157 -14.02 -19.53 5.69
N SER A 158 -13.11 -19.25 6.62
CA SER A 158 -11.78 -19.86 6.68
C SER A 158 -11.59 -20.54 8.03
N ASP A 159 -11.15 -21.79 8.02
CA ASP A 159 -10.83 -22.50 9.27
C ASP A 159 -9.47 -22.05 9.84
N SER A 160 -9.14 -22.55 11.03
CA SER A 160 -7.88 -22.23 11.72
C SER A 160 -6.61 -22.70 10.99
N LYS A 161 -6.74 -23.49 9.93
CA LYS A 161 -5.63 -23.93 9.06
C LYS A 161 -5.58 -23.14 7.76
N GLY A 162 -6.49 -22.18 7.57
CA GLY A 162 -6.60 -21.39 6.36
C GLY A 162 -7.34 -22.06 5.22
N VAL A 163 -8.04 -23.17 5.47
CA VAL A 163 -8.85 -23.85 4.45
C VAL A 163 -10.11 -23.04 4.20
N LEU A 164 -10.30 -22.61 2.96
CA LEU A 164 -11.51 -21.91 2.53
C LEU A 164 -12.66 -22.90 2.34
N ALA A 165 -13.81 -22.61 2.96
CA ALA A 165 -15.04 -23.30 2.69
C ALA A 165 -15.55 -22.95 1.27
N PRO A 166 -16.51 -23.71 0.68
CA PRO A 166 -17.28 -23.22 -0.45
C PRO A 166 -17.96 -21.90 -0.10
N VAL A 167 -18.12 -21.00 -1.09
CA VAL A 167 -18.85 -19.75 -0.88
C VAL A 167 -20.32 -20.03 -0.62
N ASP A 168 -20.77 -19.73 0.59
CA ASP A 168 -22.17 -19.95 1.00
C ASP A 168 -23.03 -18.66 0.86
N TRP A 169 -22.36 -17.49 0.83
CA TRP A 169 -23.04 -16.21 0.80
C TRP A 169 -22.55 -15.36 -0.38
N HIS A 170 -23.51 -14.98 -1.21
CA HIS A 170 -23.31 -14.16 -2.39
C HIS A 170 -24.40 -13.10 -2.47
N ILE A 171 -23.99 -11.84 -2.50
CA ILE A 171 -24.90 -10.70 -2.59
C ILE A 171 -24.70 -10.02 -3.94
N GLN A 172 -25.70 -10.12 -4.82
CA GLN A 172 -25.73 -9.34 -6.05
C GLN A 172 -26.07 -7.89 -5.71
N ILE A 173 -25.15 -6.97 -6.05
CA ILE A 173 -25.30 -5.53 -5.75
C ILE A 173 -26.09 -4.83 -6.84
N GLY A 174 -25.81 -5.14 -8.08
CA GLY A 174 -26.50 -4.59 -9.24
C GLY A 174 -26.27 -5.44 -10.48
N ASP A 175 -26.76 -4.98 -11.62
CA ASP A 175 -26.63 -5.70 -12.87
C ASP A 175 -25.16 -5.82 -13.30
N LYS A 176 -24.80 -6.99 -13.86
CA LYS A 176 -23.49 -7.23 -14.45
C LYS A 176 -23.19 -6.20 -15.55
N GLY A 177 -21.99 -5.61 -15.50
CA GLY A 177 -21.58 -4.53 -16.40
C GLY A 177 -22.09 -3.13 -16.03
N VAL A 178 -22.85 -3.01 -14.93
CA VAL A 178 -23.30 -1.74 -14.35
C VAL A 178 -22.72 -1.55 -12.96
N SER A 179 -22.87 -2.55 -12.10
CA SER A 179 -22.26 -2.61 -10.78
C SER A 179 -20.84 -3.17 -10.87
N HIS A 180 -19.89 -2.51 -10.22
CA HIS A 180 -18.48 -2.87 -10.22
C HIS A 180 -17.89 -2.72 -8.82
N PRO A 181 -18.21 -3.63 -7.86
CA PRO A 181 -17.58 -3.64 -6.55
C PRO A 181 -16.06 -3.75 -6.69
N HIS A 182 -15.31 -2.82 -6.06
CA HIS A 182 -13.87 -2.74 -6.31
C HIS A 182 -13.01 -2.88 -5.05
N SER A 183 -13.55 -2.62 -3.88
CA SER A 183 -12.87 -2.88 -2.61
C SER A 183 -13.85 -3.26 -1.52
N ALA A 184 -13.32 -3.93 -0.49
CA ALA A 184 -14.03 -4.31 0.72
C ALA A 184 -13.10 -4.14 1.93
N TYR A 185 -13.55 -3.48 2.99
CA TYR A 185 -12.72 -3.15 4.15
C TYR A 185 -13.50 -3.35 5.44
N PHE A 186 -13.01 -4.24 6.31
CA PHE A 186 -13.60 -4.48 7.62
C PHE A 186 -13.22 -3.40 8.63
N THR A 187 -14.11 -3.11 9.57
CA THR A 187 -13.76 -2.42 10.81
C THR A 187 -12.75 -3.25 11.62
N SER A 188 -12.03 -2.61 12.53
CA SER A 188 -10.98 -3.25 13.33
C SER A 188 -11.50 -4.41 14.18
N ASP A 189 -12.75 -4.31 14.66
CA ASP A 189 -13.45 -5.37 15.39
C ASP A 189 -14.02 -6.47 14.47
N GLY A 190 -14.09 -6.22 13.16
CA GLY A 190 -14.59 -7.14 12.16
C GLY A 190 -16.10 -7.28 12.11
N SER A 191 -16.85 -6.42 12.82
CA SER A 191 -18.32 -6.48 12.90
C SER A 191 -19.02 -5.78 11.73
N GLN A 192 -18.32 -4.93 10.99
CA GLN A 192 -18.84 -4.18 9.86
C GLN A 192 -17.91 -4.28 8.66
N LEU A 193 -18.48 -4.15 7.47
CA LEU A 193 -17.74 -4.14 6.21
C LEU A 193 -18.21 -2.96 5.36
N PHE A 194 -17.27 -2.18 4.87
CA PHE A 194 -17.53 -1.17 3.85
C PHE A 194 -17.00 -1.66 2.50
N ALA A 195 -17.78 -1.44 1.45
CA ALA A 195 -17.35 -1.76 0.09
C ALA A 195 -17.63 -0.59 -0.84
N THR A 196 -16.78 -0.41 -1.84
CA THR A 196 -17.00 0.59 -2.90
C THR A 196 -17.57 -0.10 -4.13
N ASP A 197 -18.57 0.52 -4.75
CA ASP A 197 -19.05 0.14 -6.08
C ASP A 197 -18.71 1.28 -7.06
N LEU A 198 -17.71 1.02 -7.89
CA LEU A 198 -17.18 1.99 -8.85
C LEU A 198 -18.20 2.33 -9.93
N GLY A 199 -19.00 1.37 -10.37
CA GLY A 199 -19.99 1.54 -11.45
C GLY A 199 -21.24 2.27 -10.98
N LEU A 200 -21.66 2.05 -9.74
CA LEU A 200 -22.87 2.65 -9.16
C LEU A 200 -22.58 3.97 -8.42
N ASP A 201 -21.34 4.42 -8.36
CA ASP A 201 -20.92 5.59 -7.55
C ASP A 201 -21.32 5.46 -6.07
N LYS A 202 -21.18 4.27 -5.48
CA LYS A 202 -21.64 4.00 -4.11
C LYS A 202 -20.53 3.54 -3.17
N VAL A 203 -20.69 3.90 -1.90
CA VAL A 203 -20.11 3.17 -0.76
C VAL A 203 -21.24 2.39 -0.09
N LEU A 204 -21.02 1.09 0.03
CA LEU A 204 -21.95 0.13 0.61
C LEU A 204 -21.51 -0.18 2.04
N HIS A 205 -22.47 -0.39 2.93
CA HIS A 205 -22.23 -0.81 4.31
C HIS A 205 -22.91 -2.14 4.57
N PHE A 206 -22.20 -3.05 5.25
CA PHE A 206 -22.71 -4.37 5.62
C PHE A 206 -22.47 -4.62 7.11
N GLY A 207 -23.47 -5.12 7.79
CA GLY A 207 -23.34 -5.74 9.10
C GLY A 207 -22.81 -7.18 8.96
N ILE A 208 -21.88 -7.56 9.83
CA ILE A 208 -21.34 -8.92 9.94
C ILE A 208 -21.87 -9.54 11.21
N HIS A 209 -22.45 -10.73 11.13
CA HIS A 209 -23.14 -11.39 12.22
C HIS A 209 -22.57 -12.79 12.45
N THR A 210 -22.79 -13.33 13.66
CA THR A 210 -22.51 -14.73 13.97
C THR A 210 -23.68 -15.64 13.59
N ASP A 211 -24.83 -15.04 13.30
CA ASP A 211 -26.09 -15.73 12.93
C ASP A 211 -26.20 -15.84 11.40
N THR A 212 -27.24 -16.52 10.95
CA THR A 212 -27.56 -16.70 9.53
C THR A 212 -28.64 -15.70 9.10
N PRO A 213 -28.40 -14.85 8.08
CA PRO A 213 -27.21 -14.71 7.23
C PRO A 213 -26.06 -14.00 7.97
N PRO A 214 -24.81 -14.41 7.76
CA PRO A 214 -23.65 -13.82 8.43
C PRO A 214 -23.29 -12.42 7.92
N ILE A 215 -23.87 -12.01 6.79
CA ILE A 215 -23.67 -10.70 6.17
C ILE A 215 -24.99 -10.13 5.71
N THR A 216 -25.29 -8.90 6.07
CA THR A 216 -26.48 -8.17 5.62
C THR A 216 -26.09 -6.82 5.04
N LEU A 217 -26.63 -6.51 3.85
CA LEU A 217 -26.48 -5.18 3.26
C LEU A 217 -27.37 -4.19 4.02
N ASP A 218 -26.76 -3.16 4.57
CA ASP A 218 -27.46 -2.12 5.30
C ASP A 218 -28.11 -1.09 4.35
N ALA A 219 -29.15 -0.42 4.84
CA ALA A 219 -29.78 0.69 4.14
C ALA A 219 -28.91 1.96 4.09
N ASN A 220 -27.92 2.08 4.98
CA ASN A 220 -27.01 3.22 5.10
C ASN A 220 -25.94 3.24 3.98
N GLN A 221 -26.40 3.27 2.73
CA GLN A 221 -25.51 3.39 1.58
C GLN A 221 -25.26 4.86 1.24
N ILE A 222 -24.03 5.19 0.86
CA ILE A 222 -23.67 6.53 0.38
C ILE A 222 -23.62 6.51 -1.14
N THR A 223 -24.24 7.52 -1.77
CA THR A 223 -24.09 7.77 -3.20
C THR A 223 -23.21 9.00 -3.41
N LEU A 224 -22.09 8.83 -4.08
CA LEU A 224 -21.20 9.90 -4.49
C LEU A 224 -21.78 10.64 -5.71
N PRO A 225 -21.29 11.83 -6.05
CA PRO A 225 -21.66 12.49 -7.29
C PRO A 225 -21.44 11.59 -8.51
N LYS A 226 -22.37 11.64 -9.45
CA LYS A 226 -22.36 10.80 -10.64
C LYS A 226 -21.03 10.89 -11.40
N GLY A 227 -20.46 9.73 -11.71
CA GLY A 227 -19.18 9.59 -12.41
C GLY A 227 -17.97 9.80 -11.52
N SER A 228 -18.11 9.69 -10.20
CA SER A 228 -16.98 9.69 -9.25
C SER A 228 -16.14 8.42 -9.34
N GLY A 229 -16.78 7.26 -9.44
CA GLY A 229 -16.14 5.95 -9.47
C GLY A 229 -15.32 5.67 -8.21
N PRO A 230 -15.95 5.52 -7.02
CA PRO A 230 -15.24 5.17 -5.80
C PRO A 230 -14.56 3.80 -5.98
N ARG A 231 -13.24 3.79 -5.80
CA ARG A 231 -12.42 2.62 -6.11
C ARG A 231 -11.98 1.85 -4.88
N HIS A 232 -11.25 2.50 -4.00
CA HIS A 232 -10.80 1.91 -2.73
C HIS A 232 -11.25 2.77 -1.56
N ILE A 233 -11.63 2.10 -0.48
CA ILE A 233 -11.93 2.69 0.83
C ILE A 233 -10.99 2.12 1.87
N ILE A 234 -10.56 2.97 2.81
CA ILE A 234 -9.86 2.58 4.03
C ILE A 234 -10.45 3.32 5.22
N LEU A 235 -10.30 2.77 6.42
CA LEU A 235 -10.68 3.41 7.67
C LEU A 235 -9.43 3.94 8.39
N SER A 236 -9.62 4.96 9.24
CA SER A 236 -8.59 5.35 10.23
C SER A 236 -8.37 4.22 11.23
N ASN A 237 -7.24 4.25 11.96
CA ASN A 237 -6.86 3.18 12.90
C ASN A 237 -7.86 2.95 14.05
N ASN A 238 -8.74 3.92 14.31
CA ASN A 238 -9.81 3.86 15.30
C ASN A 238 -11.21 3.75 14.69
N ASP A 239 -11.29 3.51 13.38
CA ASP A 239 -12.51 3.42 12.57
C ASP A 239 -13.42 4.67 12.56
N GLU A 240 -12.98 5.81 13.18
CA GLU A 240 -13.78 7.04 13.25
C GLU A 240 -13.91 7.77 11.90
N PHE A 241 -12.99 7.53 10.97
CA PHE A 241 -12.97 8.18 9.66
C PHE A 241 -12.79 7.17 8.54
N ALA A 242 -13.45 7.43 7.42
CA ALA A 242 -13.30 6.68 6.18
C ALA A 242 -12.76 7.59 5.06
N TYR A 243 -11.85 7.04 4.24
CA TYR A 243 -11.24 7.72 3.12
C TYR A 243 -11.47 6.93 1.85
N VAL A 244 -12.02 7.59 0.82
CA VAL A 244 -12.38 6.96 -0.45
C VAL A 244 -11.65 7.65 -1.58
N VAL A 245 -10.79 6.93 -2.29
CA VAL A 245 -10.19 7.41 -3.54
C VAL A 245 -11.10 7.05 -4.72
N CYS A 246 -11.32 8.02 -5.61
CA CYS A 246 -12.12 7.83 -6.82
C CYS A 246 -11.25 7.58 -8.05
N GLU A 247 -11.68 6.66 -8.93
CA GLU A 247 -10.99 6.37 -10.18
C GLU A 247 -11.32 7.41 -11.27
N PHE A 248 -12.57 7.86 -11.36
CA PHE A 248 -13.02 8.71 -12.47
C PHE A 248 -12.94 10.20 -12.19
N THR A 249 -12.70 10.58 -10.94
CA THR A 249 -12.44 11.97 -10.55
C THR A 249 -11.17 12.06 -9.71
N PRO A 250 -10.37 13.15 -9.84
CA PRO A 250 -9.13 13.31 -9.07
C PRO A 250 -9.41 13.79 -7.65
N GLN A 251 -10.18 13.00 -6.89
CA GLN A 251 -10.67 13.36 -5.55
C GLN A 251 -10.54 12.23 -4.56
N VAL A 252 -10.35 12.64 -3.30
CA VAL A 252 -10.56 11.80 -2.11
C VAL A 252 -11.74 12.37 -1.34
N PHE A 253 -12.70 11.51 -1.01
CA PHE A 253 -13.80 11.81 -0.12
C PHE A 253 -13.44 11.36 1.29
N VAL A 254 -13.74 12.20 2.27
CA VAL A 254 -13.50 11.94 3.69
C VAL A 254 -14.83 11.95 4.41
N TYR A 255 -15.09 10.89 5.15
CA TYR A 255 -16.31 10.71 5.93
C TYR A 255 -15.97 10.54 7.41
N ARG A 256 -16.84 11.04 8.29
CA ARG A 256 -16.92 10.59 9.67
C ARG A 256 -17.76 9.32 9.69
N ASN A 257 -17.27 8.31 10.40
CA ASN A 257 -18.01 7.06 10.64
C ASN A 257 -18.58 7.08 12.07
N GLU A 258 -19.87 6.99 12.17
CA GLU A 258 -20.59 6.87 13.44
C GLU A 258 -21.43 5.60 13.37
N ASP A 259 -20.85 4.49 13.84
CA ASP A 259 -21.49 3.16 13.89
C ASP A 259 -22.06 2.72 12.52
N GLY A 260 -21.23 2.80 11.48
CA GLY A 260 -21.60 2.41 10.11
C GLY A 260 -22.28 3.51 9.29
N VAL A 261 -22.70 4.61 9.93
CA VAL A 261 -23.25 5.78 9.24
C VAL A 261 -22.13 6.74 8.84
N LEU A 262 -21.89 6.82 7.53
CA LEU A 262 -20.86 7.72 6.99
C LEU A 262 -21.44 9.10 6.68
N THR A 263 -20.86 10.16 7.27
CA THR A 263 -21.21 11.56 7.00
C THR A 263 -20.03 12.25 6.31
N GLU A 264 -20.23 12.80 5.10
CA GLU A 264 -19.17 13.52 4.37
C GLU A 264 -18.72 14.76 5.16
N ILE A 265 -17.42 14.83 5.47
CA ILE A 265 -16.81 15.98 6.17
C ILE A 265 -15.86 16.77 5.27
N GLN A 266 -15.36 16.15 4.20
CA GLN A 266 -14.47 16.81 3.25
C GLN A 266 -14.47 16.09 1.91
N ARG A 267 -14.26 16.88 0.87
CA ARG A 267 -13.89 16.44 -0.48
C ARG A 267 -12.65 17.21 -0.89
N ILE A 268 -11.56 16.51 -1.19
CA ILE A 268 -10.28 17.15 -1.49
C ILE A 268 -9.75 16.70 -2.85
N SER A 269 -9.22 17.66 -3.61
CA SER A 269 -8.55 17.35 -4.88
C SER A 269 -7.20 16.70 -4.65
N THR A 270 -6.85 15.75 -5.52
CA THR A 270 -5.51 15.16 -5.60
C THR A 270 -4.56 16.01 -6.45
N HIS A 271 -5.01 17.20 -6.91
CA HIS A 271 -4.25 18.07 -7.79
C HIS A 271 -3.78 17.41 -9.11
N ARG A 272 -4.53 16.40 -9.56
CA ARG A 272 -4.33 15.75 -10.86
C ARG A 272 -5.43 16.18 -11.84
N THR A 273 -5.20 15.95 -13.11
CA THR A 273 -6.13 16.39 -14.18
C THR A 273 -6.86 15.22 -14.85
N GLY A 274 -6.46 13.99 -14.57
CA GLY A 274 -6.97 12.80 -15.22
C GLY A 274 -8.03 12.05 -14.42
N LYS A 275 -8.58 11.02 -15.06
CA LYS A 275 -9.37 9.97 -14.43
C LYS A 275 -8.38 8.86 -14.15
N SER A 276 -8.12 8.48 -12.92
CA SER A 276 -7.28 7.29 -12.68
C SER A 276 -6.73 7.13 -11.28
N GLY A 277 -7.50 7.50 -10.27
CA GLY A 277 -7.17 7.12 -8.91
C GLY A 277 -6.94 5.60 -8.82
N GLY A 278 -5.86 5.21 -8.18
CA GLY A 278 -5.47 3.81 -8.01
C GLY A 278 -5.73 3.32 -6.60
N HIS A 279 -4.68 3.16 -5.84
CA HIS A 279 -4.70 2.70 -4.44
C HIS A 279 -4.69 3.87 -3.45
N ILE A 280 -5.10 3.58 -2.21
CA ILE A 280 -5.07 4.49 -1.08
C ILE A 280 -4.57 3.74 0.15
N ALA A 281 -3.70 4.35 0.95
CA ALA A 281 -3.22 3.80 2.20
C ALA A 281 -2.88 4.90 3.21
N LEU A 282 -3.05 4.61 4.50
CA LEU A 282 -2.56 5.42 5.61
C LEU A 282 -1.16 4.93 6.02
N SER A 283 -0.31 5.84 6.51
CA SER A 283 0.84 5.44 7.31
C SER A 283 0.36 4.69 8.55
N HIS A 284 1.16 3.75 9.08
CA HIS A 284 0.78 2.93 10.23
C HIS A 284 0.52 3.79 11.48
N ASP A 285 1.22 4.92 11.59
CA ASP A 285 0.99 5.90 12.65
C ASP A 285 -0.24 6.80 12.41
N GLY A 286 -0.92 6.67 11.26
CA GLY A 286 -2.14 7.40 10.90
C GLY A 286 -1.96 8.90 10.66
N ARG A 287 -0.73 9.41 10.49
CA ARG A 287 -0.47 10.84 10.28
C ARG A 287 -0.52 11.28 8.82
N PHE A 288 -0.32 10.33 7.91
CA PHE A 288 -0.26 10.61 6.48
C PHE A 288 -1.14 9.64 5.71
N LEU A 289 -1.73 10.15 4.65
CA LEU A 289 -2.49 9.36 3.68
C LEU A 289 -1.86 9.53 2.31
N TYR A 290 -1.74 8.44 1.58
CA TYR A 290 -1.18 8.41 0.23
C TYR A 290 -2.20 7.85 -0.74
N THR A 291 -2.19 8.37 -1.99
CA THR A 291 -2.97 7.83 -3.11
C THR A 291 -2.10 7.71 -4.34
N SER A 292 -2.31 6.66 -5.14
CA SER A 292 -1.67 6.55 -6.46
C SER A 292 -2.59 7.06 -7.57
N HIS A 293 -2.00 7.66 -8.60
CA HIS A 293 -2.67 8.10 -9.81
C HIS A 293 -1.98 7.58 -11.07
N ARG A 294 -2.77 7.04 -12.02
CA ARG A 294 -2.34 6.30 -13.22
C ARG A 294 -2.86 7.00 -14.47
N ASP A 295 -2.49 8.25 -14.72
CA ASP A 295 -3.10 9.07 -15.76
C ASP A 295 -2.32 9.15 -17.09
N GLY A 296 -1.44 8.16 -17.32
CA GLY A 296 -0.79 7.98 -18.63
C GLY A 296 0.21 9.07 -19.03
N GLY A 297 0.84 9.71 -18.06
CA GLY A 297 1.89 10.73 -18.31
C GLY A 297 2.17 11.62 -17.11
N GLN A 298 1.32 11.53 -16.12
CA GLN A 298 1.47 12.24 -14.85
C GLN A 298 1.29 11.27 -13.67
N ASP A 299 1.69 10.03 -13.87
CA ASP A 299 1.67 8.98 -12.86
C ASP A 299 2.40 9.42 -11.59
N ALA A 300 1.77 9.28 -10.43
CA ALA A 300 2.30 9.82 -9.19
C ALA A 300 1.72 9.17 -7.95
N ILE A 301 2.42 9.33 -6.83
CA ILE A 301 1.89 9.22 -5.47
C ILE A 301 1.61 10.61 -4.95
N ILE A 302 0.41 10.81 -4.40
CA ILE A 302 -0.03 12.04 -3.76
C ILE A 302 -0.05 11.83 -2.26
N ALA A 303 0.57 12.74 -1.52
CA ALA A 303 0.65 12.72 -0.06
C ALA A 303 -0.25 13.77 0.57
N PHE A 304 -0.93 13.40 1.64
CA PHE A 304 -1.76 14.26 2.47
C PHE A 304 -1.37 14.11 3.94
N ARG A 305 -1.45 15.19 4.70
CA ARG A 305 -1.42 15.15 6.17
C ARG A 305 -2.83 14.90 6.67
N VAL A 306 -2.96 14.01 7.65
CA VAL A 306 -4.21 13.70 8.35
C VAL A 306 -4.26 14.47 9.66
N ASP A 307 -5.33 15.21 9.88
CA ASP A 307 -5.70 15.72 11.19
C ASP A 307 -6.46 14.61 11.94
N LYS A 308 -5.83 14.00 12.92
CA LYS A 308 -6.39 12.85 13.64
C LYS A 308 -7.66 13.17 14.45
N GLN A 309 -7.92 14.44 14.79
CA GLN A 309 -9.11 14.82 15.55
C GLN A 309 -10.33 15.02 14.66
N SER A 310 -10.12 15.59 13.49
CA SER A 310 -11.20 15.89 12.54
C SER A 310 -11.29 14.95 11.36
N GLY A 311 -10.30 14.07 11.15
CA GLY A 311 -10.16 13.21 9.97
C GLY A 311 -9.78 13.96 8.68
N ARG A 312 -9.70 15.29 8.72
CA ARG A 312 -9.49 16.11 7.52
C ARG A 312 -8.09 15.96 6.95
N LEU A 313 -8.02 16.05 5.64
CA LEU A 313 -6.80 15.96 4.87
C LEU A 313 -6.30 17.35 4.46
N THR A 314 -4.97 17.52 4.50
CA THR A 314 -4.29 18.68 3.90
C THR A 314 -3.29 18.14 2.88
N TYR A 315 -3.36 18.63 1.63
CA TYR A 315 -2.41 18.28 0.59
C TYR A 315 -0.97 18.64 1.00
N LEU A 316 -0.03 17.74 0.78
CA LEU A 316 1.39 17.95 1.05
C LEU A 316 2.21 18.02 -0.23
N SER A 317 2.20 16.96 -1.01
CA SER A 317 3.10 16.83 -2.16
C SER A 317 2.58 15.88 -3.22
N THR A 318 3.17 15.99 -4.41
CA THR A 318 3.04 15.05 -5.53
C THR A 318 4.42 14.50 -5.86
N THR A 319 4.60 13.19 -5.77
CA THR A 319 5.85 12.51 -6.12
C THR A 319 5.65 11.73 -7.42
N PRO A 320 6.32 12.10 -8.54
CA PRO A 320 6.24 11.36 -9.79
C PRO A 320 6.72 9.91 -9.63
N THR A 321 6.08 9.00 -10.36
CA THR A 321 6.46 7.58 -10.42
C THR A 321 6.74 7.16 -11.86
N GLY A 322 7.09 5.89 -12.06
CA GLY A 322 6.99 5.25 -13.36
C GLY A 322 5.53 4.95 -13.73
N ARG A 323 5.35 4.30 -14.89
CA ARG A 323 4.04 4.15 -15.54
C ARG A 323 3.12 3.19 -14.81
N HIS A 324 1.87 3.62 -14.67
CA HIS A 324 0.75 2.87 -14.12
C HIS A 324 1.01 2.35 -12.69
N PRO A 325 1.17 3.23 -11.68
CA PRO A 325 1.32 2.84 -10.27
C PRO A 325 -0.01 2.25 -9.74
N ARG A 326 -0.25 0.94 -10.02
CA ARG A 326 -1.53 0.29 -9.72
C ARG A 326 -1.74 0.09 -8.22
N HIS A 327 -0.66 -0.20 -7.50
CA HIS A 327 -0.64 -0.41 -6.05
C HIS A 327 0.66 0.14 -5.46
N PHE A 328 0.65 0.42 -4.18
CA PHE A 328 1.84 0.72 -3.39
C PHE A 328 1.66 0.15 -1.98
N ALA A 329 2.76 -0.07 -1.29
CA ALA A 329 2.77 -0.50 0.11
C ALA A 329 3.75 0.36 0.91
N ILE A 330 3.38 0.67 2.14
CA ILE A 330 4.21 1.38 3.12
C ILE A 330 4.90 0.32 3.99
N SER A 331 6.19 0.50 4.30
CA SER A 331 6.89 -0.41 5.21
C SER A 331 6.28 -0.37 6.60
N PRO A 332 6.29 -1.50 7.36
CA PRO A 332 5.65 -1.58 8.67
C PRO A 332 6.12 -0.55 9.71
N ASP A 333 7.30 0.03 9.50
CA ASP A 333 7.89 1.07 10.35
C ASP A 333 7.75 2.50 9.80
N ASP A 334 6.97 2.68 8.73
CA ASP A 334 6.75 3.96 8.05
C ASP A 334 8.03 4.66 7.54
N ARG A 335 9.09 3.90 7.21
CA ARG A 335 10.34 4.48 6.68
C ARG A 335 10.43 4.45 5.16
N TYR A 336 9.66 3.59 4.52
CA TYR A 336 9.73 3.39 3.07
C TYR A 336 8.35 3.24 2.47
N LEU A 337 8.24 3.51 1.18
CA LEU A 337 7.09 3.23 0.35
C LEU A 337 7.57 2.55 -0.94
N ALA A 338 6.96 1.42 -1.30
CA ALA A 338 7.21 0.70 -2.55
C ALA A 338 6.04 0.89 -3.50
N VAL A 339 6.31 1.07 -4.80
CA VAL A 339 5.29 1.30 -5.84
C VAL A 339 5.37 0.24 -6.93
N ALA A 340 4.28 -0.48 -7.14
CA ALA A 340 4.10 -1.41 -8.25
C ALA A 340 3.76 -0.64 -9.54
N GLN A 341 4.73 -0.46 -10.41
CA GLN A 341 4.64 0.22 -11.70
C GLN A 341 4.38 -0.81 -12.80
N ARG A 342 3.10 -1.13 -13.02
CA ARG A 342 2.68 -2.24 -13.89
C ARG A 342 3.30 -2.17 -15.27
N ASP A 343 3.23 -1.01 -15.92
CA ASP A 343 3.61 -0.87 -17.35
C ASP A 343 5.13 -0.66 -17.55
N ASP A 344 5.89 -0.49 -16.46
CA ASP A 344 7.35 -0.49 -16.47
C ASP A 344 7.96 -1.81 -16.00
N SER A 345 7.12 -2.79 -15.59
CA SER A 345 7.56 -4.08 -15.03
C SER A 345 8.57 -3.87 -13.88
N LEU A 346 8.21 -3.00 -12.94
CA LEU A 346 9.13 -2.53 -11.92
C LEU A 346 8.41 -2.26 -10.59
N VAL A 347 9.07 -2.61 -9.48
CA VAL A 347 8.74 -2.09 -8.15
C VAL A 347 9.83 -1.11 -7.74
N SER A 348 9.49 0.17 -7.58
CA SER A 348 10.40 1.23 -7.14
C SER A 348 10.22 1.55 -5.67
N PHE A 349 11.30 1.97 -5.00
CA PHE A 349 11.30 2.30 -3.59
C PHE A 349 11.53 3.79 -3.36
N TYR A 350 10.90 4.32 -2.32
CA TYR A 350 11.00 5.70 -1.85
C TYR A 350 11.29 5.70 -0.36
N LYS A 351 12.19 6.58 0.09
CA LYS A 351 12.28 6.94 1.50
C LYS A 351 11.06 7.78 1.88
N LEU A 352 10.43 7.45 3.00
CA LEU A 352 9.33 8.19 3.58
C LEU A 352 9.86 8.98 4.79
N ASP A 353 9.77 10.30 4.73
CA ASP A 353 10.09 11.14 5.87
C ASP A 353 8.93 11.12 6.86
N ARG A 354 9.14 10.50 8.01
CA ARG A 354 8.12 10.32 9.06
C ARG A 354 7.66 11.62 9.70
N GLN A 355 8.33 12.76 9.49
CA GLN A 355 7.93 14.06 10.06
C GLN A 355 7.12 14.89 9.05
N SER A 356 7.58 14.93 7.81
CA SER A 356 6.93 15.72 6.75
C SER A 356 5.91 14.93 5.94
N GLY A 357 6.05 13.60 5.81
CA GLY A 357 5.27 12.75 4.91
C GLY A 357 5.78 12.77 3.47
N GLU A 358 6.89 13.42 3.20
CA GLU A 358 7.47 13.53 1.86
C GLU A 358 8.17 12.23 1.43
N LEU A 359 8.12 11.97 0.12
CA LEU A 359 8.74 10.80 -0.50
C LEU A 359 9.96 11.21 -1.31
N THR A 360 11.10 10.55 -1.05
CA THR A 360 12.34 10.71 -1.82
C THR A 360 12.66 9.44 -2.59
N PRO A 361 12.78 9.48 -3.94
CA PRO A 361 13.10 8.30 -4.73
C PRO A 361 14.43 7.66 -4.32
N MET A 362 14.45 6.34 -4.27
CA MET A 362 15.67 5.54 -4.07
C MET A 362 16.17 4.99 -5.41
N LYS A 363 17.48 4.72 -5.51
CA LYS A 363 18.07 4.07 -6.70
C LYS A 363 17.77 2.57 -6.76
N LYS A 364 17.03 2.05 -5.79
CA LYS A 364 16.70 0.64 -5.66
C LYS A 364 15.39 0.32 -6.37
N ALA A 365 15.33 -0.85 -7.01
CA ALA A 365 14.12 -1.37 -7.62
C ALA A 365 14.17 -2.90 -7.73
N ILE A 366 13.02 -3.55 -7.82
CA ILE A 366 12.85 -4.96 -8.16
C ILE A 366 12.19 -5.04 -9.55
N ARG A 367 12.81 -5.79 -10.48
CA ARG A 367 12.21 -6.07 -11.78
C ARG A 367 11.33 -7.31 -11.67
N THR A 368 10.10 -7.17 -12.11
CA THR A 368 9.10 -8.26 -12.14
C THR A 368 8.06 -7.93 -13.21
N ASP A 369 7.48 -8.95 -13.82
CA ASP A 369 6.55 -8.71 -14.92
C ASP A 369 5.22 -8.15 -14.40
N ARG A 370 4.81 -6.99 -14.93
CA ARG A 370 3.50 -6.34 -14.69
C ARG A 370 3.01 -6.40 -13.23
N PRO A 371 3.77 -5.89 -12.22
CA PRO A 371 3.37 -5.93 -10.83
C PRO A 371 2.09 -5.11 -10.59
N VAL A 372 1.14 -5.67 -9.85
CA VAL A 372 -0.18 -5.07 -9.61
C VAL A 372 -0.56 -4.98 -8.15
N PHE A 373 0.13 -5.72 -7.28
CA PHE A 373 -0.11 -5.73 -5.84
C PHE A 373 1.19 -5.91 -5.05
N LEU A 374 1.28 -5.29 -3.90
CA LEU A 374 2.38 -5.43 -2.93
C LEU A 374 1.79 -5.68 -1.54
N LEU A 375 2.30 -6.71 -0.86
CA LEU A 375 2.16 -6.87 0.57
C LEU A 375 3.54 -6.69 1.21
N TRP A 376 3.63 -5.92 2.28
CA TRP A 376 4.89 -5.65 2.97
C TRP A 376 4.71 -5.83 4.48
N GLU A 377 5.39 -6.81 5.05
CA GLU A 377 5.28 -7.18 6.46
C GLU A 377 6.64 -7.22 7.14
N SER A 378 6.65 -7.19 8.47
CA SER A 378 7.84 -7.34 9.30
C SER A 378 7.69 -8.57 10.18
N PHE A 379 8.74 -9.39 10.24
CA PHE A 379 8.79 -10.57 11.10
C PHE A 379 10.08 -10.56 11.92
N ASP A 380 10.02 -11.10 13.14
CA ASP A 380 11.19 -11.30 13.99
C ASP A 380 12.10 -12.40 13.41
N ASN A 381 13.42 -12.23 13.59
CA ASN A 381 14.44 -13.18 13.12
C ASN A 381 14.49 -14.44 13.99
#